data_d6eed2626ac627732174aba4b11a4b24
#
_entry.id   d6eed2626ac627732174aba4b11a4b24
#
_cell.length_a   1.000
_cell.length_b   1.000
_cell.length_c   1.000
_cell.angle_alpha   90.00
_cell.angle_beta   90.00
_cell.angle_gamma   90.00
#
_symmetry.space_group_name_H-M   'P 1'
#
loop_
_entity.id
_entity.type
_entity.pdbx_description
1 polymer ?
#
loop_
_entity_poly.entity_id
_entity_poly.type
_entity_poly.pdbx_seq_one_letter_code
_entity_poly.pdbx_strand_id
1 'polypeptide(L)'
;MLVKFGVNNQYYKIIEECAELIEAASHILQGDGDKDNFLEEMVDVIVLCQQHLNDENISDDDINERARVKILRALGTDYAHKQKKG
;
A
#
# COMPACT_ATOMS: atom_id res chain seq x y z
N MET A 1 24.36 6.55 13.41
CA MET A 1 23.74 5.61 14.36
C MET A 1 22.27 5.87 14.56
N LEU A 2 21.92 7.10 15.00
CA LEU A 2 20.51 7.43 15.22
C LEU A 2 19.70 7.35 13.93
N VAL A 3 20.28 7.82 12.83
CA VAL A 3 19.60 7.79 11.53
C VAL A 3 19.34 6.34 11.10
N LYS A 4 20.33 5.49 11.27
CA LYS A 4 20.20 4.07 10.94
C LYS A 4 19.13 3.40 11.80
N PHE A 5 19.06 3.78 13.06
CA PHE A 5 18.06 3.27 13.98
C PHE A 5 16.66 3.69 13.57
N GLY A 6 16.52 4.98 13.20
CA GLY A 6 15.24 5.52 12.75
C GLY A 6 14.76 4.85 11.48
N VAL A 7 15.66 4.60 10.54
CA VAL A 7 15.30 3.93 9.29
C VAL A 7 14.82 2.50 9.56
N ASN A 8 15.53 1.77 10.42
CA ASN A 8 15.12 0.42 10.80
C ASN A 8 13.75 0.43 11.47
N ASN A 9 13.50 1.40 12.35
CA ASN A 9 12.20 1.54 12.99
C ASN A 9 11.09 1.78 11.99
N GLN A 10 11.35 2.57 10.95
CA GLN A 10 10.38 2.80 9.89
C GLN A 10 10.02 1.51 9.16
N TYR A 11 11.02 0.70 8.83
CA TYR A 11 10.75 -0.58 8.18
C TYR A 11 9.95 -1.51 9.06
N TYR A 12 10.29 -1.59 10.34
CA TYR A 12 9.53 -2.42 11.29
C TYR A 12 8.10 -1.93 11.40
N LYS A 13 7.90 -0.62 11.44
CA LYS A 13 6.57 -0.05 11.55
C LYS A 13 5.74 -0.36 10.31
N ILE A 14 6.34 -0.25 9.12
CA ILE A 14 5.66 -0.58 7.87
C ILE A 14 5.25 -2.05 7.86
N ILE A 15 6.14 -2.94 8.28
CA ILE A 15 5.84 -4.37 8.36
C ILE A 15 4.68 -4.62 9.31
N GLU A 16 4.72 -3.99 10.49
CA GLU A 16 3.68 -4.15 11.50
C GLU A 16 2.31 -3.72 10.98
N GLU A 17 2.25 -2.54 10.36
CA GLU A 17 0.99 -2.02 9.85
C GLU A 17 0.46 -2.84 8.67
N CYS A 18 1.36 -3.31 7.82
CA CYS A 18 0.96 -4.19 6.72
C CYS A 18 0.42 -5.52 7.25
N ALA A 19 1.01 -6.05 8.30
CA ALA A 19 0.54 -7.29 8.92
C ALA A 19 -0.86 -7.11 9.51
N GLU A 20 -1.11 -5.96 10.14
CA GLU A 20 -2.43 -5.65 10.69
C GLU A 20 -3.48 -5.52 9.57
N LEU A 21 -3.09 -4.94 8.43
CA LEU A 21 -3.99 -4.84 7.30
C LEU A 21 -4.33 -6.23 6.74
N ILE A 22 -3.34 -7.09 6.63
CA ILE A 22 -3.56 -8.47 6.18
C ILE A 22 -4.51 -9.19 7.11
N GLU A 23 -4.32 -9.03 8.40
CA GLU A 23 -5.18 -9.65 9.41
C GLU A 23 -6.62 -9.16 9.28
N ALA A 24 -6.80 -7.84 9.14
CA ALA A 24 -8.13 -7.26 8.99
C ALA A 24 -8.85 -7.79 7.75
N ALA A 25 -8.13 -7.89 6.64
CA ALA A 25 -8.69 -8.44 5.40
C ALA A 25 -9.06 -9.91 5.58
N SER A 26 -8.21 -10.69 6.25
CA SER A 26 -8.47 -12.10 6.51
C SER A 26 -9.74 -12.31 7.33
N HIS A 27 -9.94 -11.46 8.34
CA HIS A 27 -11.15 -11.54 9.16
C HIS A 27 -12.41 -11.27 8.36
N ILE A 28 -12.35 -10.31 7.42
CA ILE A 28 -13.50 -10.05 6.56
C ILE A 28 -13.84 -11.30 5.74
N LEU A 29 -12.84 -11.97 5.19
CA LEU A 29 -13.05 -13.19 4.42
C LEU A 29 -13.62 -14.32 5.29
N GLN A 30 -13.25 -14.35 6.56
CA GLN A 30 -13.77 -15.35 7.50
C GLN A 30 -15.17 -15.02 8.00
N GLY A 31 -15.64 -13.82 7.74
CA GLY A 31 -17.00 -13.43 8.13
C GLY A 31 -17.10 -12.77 9.50
N ASP A 32 -15.98 -12.57 10.20
CA ASP A 32 -15.97 -11.96 11.52
C ASP A 32 -15.23 -10.62 11.54
N GLY A 33 -15.00 -10.03 10.38
CA GLY A 33 -14.28 -8.78 10.27
C GLY A 33 -15.19 -7.56 10.25
N ASP A 34 -14.56 -6.41 10.43
CA ASP A 34 -15.23 -5.11 10.45
C ASP A 34 -14.64 -4.27 9.32
N LYS A 35 -15.50 -3.84 8.41
CA LYS A 35 -15.08 -3.03 7.27
C LYS A 35 -14.46 -1.71 7.67
N ASP A 36 -15.02 -1.07 8.72
CA ASP A 36 -14.46 0.19 9.21
C ASP A 36 -13.03 -0.01 9.71
N ASN A 37 -12.81 -1.07 10.48
CA ASN A 37 -11.47 -1.40 10.94
C ASN A 37 -10.53 -1.65 9.78
N PHE A 38 -10.98 -2.38 8.77
CA PHE A 38 -10.18 -2.66 7.59
C PHE A 38 -9.78 -1.35 6.88
N LEU A 39 -10.72 -0.42 6.71
CA LEU A 39 -10.45 0.87 6.08
C LEU A 39 -9.45 1.69 6.90
N GLU A 40 -9.59 1.66 8.23
CA GLU A 40 -8.63 2.34 9.10
C GLU A 40 -7.22 1.79 8.92
N GLU A 41 -7.09 0.48 8.84
CA GLU A 41 -5.79 -0.14 8.63
C GLU A 41 -5.20 0.23 7.27
N MET A 42 -6.05 0.34 6.23
CA MET A 42 -5.59 0.80 4.92
C MET A 42 -5.04 2.22 4.98
N VAL A 43 -5.75 3.11 5.67
CA VAL A 43 -5.33 4.50 5.81
C VAL A 43 -4.02 4.58 6.58
N ASP A 44 -3.87 3.79 7.64
CA ASP A 44 -2.64 3.74 8.41
C ASP A 44 -1.45 3.37 7.53
N VAL A 45 -1.61 2.37 6.67
CA VAL A 45 -0.56 1.95 5.75
C VAL A 45 -0.25 3.06 4.74
N ILE A 46 -1.27 3.71 4.19
CA ILE A 46 -1.08 4.80 3.22
C ILE A 46 -0.29 5.95 3.86
N VAL A 47 -0.70 6.37 5.05
CA VAL A 47 -0.04 7.47 5.75
C VAL A 47 1.42 7.14 6.03
N LEU A 48 1.66 5.93 6.50
CA LEU A 48 3.00 5.49 6.84
C LEU A 48 3.90 5.41 5.60
N CYS A 49 3.35 4.91 4.49
CA CYS A 49 4.08 4.88 3.24
C CYS A 49 4.43 6.28 2.75
N GLN A 50 3.49 7.22 2.86
CA GLN A 50 3.75 8.61 2.46
C GLN A 50 4.83 9.25 3.32
N GLN A 51 4.81 8.97 4.64
CA GLN A 51 5.85 9.48 5.52
C GLN A 51 7.23 8.97 5.12
N HIS A 52 7.30 7.69 4.80
CA HIS A 52 8.57 7.09 4.38
C HIS A 52 9.06 7.69 3.06
N LEU A 53 8.16 7.86 2.09
CA LEU A 53 8.50 8.46 0.81
C LEU A 53 9.01 9.89 0.99
N ASN A 54 8.38 10.65 1.89
CA ASN A 54 8.84 11.99 2.23
C ASN A 54 10.25 11.97 2.83
N ASP A 55 10.49 11.05 3.74
CA ASP A 55 11.79 10.94 4.40
C ASP A 55 12.89 10.56 3.41
N GLU A 56 12.54 9.83 2.37
CA GLU A 56 13.45 9.45 1.30
C GLU A 56 13.58 10.54 0.23
N ASN A 57 12.89 11.66 0.41
CA ASN A 57 12.89 12.78 -0.54
C ASN A 57 12.37 12.41 -1.93
N ILE A 58 11.44 11.49 -1.99
CA ILE A 58 10.79 11.13 -3.25
C ILE A 58 9.75 12.19 -3.55
N SER A 59 9.81 12.80 -4.74
CA SER A 59 8.89 13.87 -5.11
C SER A 59 7.50 13.34 -5.41
N ASP A 60 6.51 14.22 -5.28
CA ASP A 60 5.13 13.88 -5.64
C ASP A 60 5.03 13.48 -7.12
N ASP A 61 5.79 14.17 -7.98
CA ASP A 61 5.80 13.83 -9.42
C ASP A 61 6.29 12.41 -9.65
N ASP A 62 7.33 12.00 -8.95
CA ASP A 62 7.87 10.64 -9.06
C ASP A 62 6.85 9.62 -8.57
N ILE A 63 6.22 9.90 -7.42
CA ILE A 63 5.19 9.01 -6.87
C ILE A 63 4.04 8.85 -7.85
N ASN A 64 3.56 9.98 -8.38
CA ASN A 64 2.44 9.99 -9.32
C ASN A 64 2.78 9.25 -10.60
N GLU A 65 4.00 9.41 -11.11
CA GLU A 65 4.43 8.73 -12.31
C GLU A 65 4.50 7.22 -12.11
N ARG A 66 5.04 6.78 -10.98
CA ARG A 66 5.09 5.36 -10.66
C ARG A 66 3.70 4.76 -10.54
N ALA A 67 2.80 5.48 -9.88
CA ALA A 67 1.41 5.05 -9.73
C ALA A 67 0.70 5.00 -11.09
N ARG A 68 0.93 6.01 -11.92
CA ARG A 68 0.31 6.07 -13.25
C ARG A 68 0.70 4.86 -14.10
N VAL A 69 1.98 4.53 -14.11
CA VAL A 69 2.47 3.39 -14.88
C VAL A 69 1.80 2.09 -14.41
N LYS A 70 1.70 1.91 -13.11
CA LYS A 70 1.09 0.69 -12.56
C LYS A 70 -0.40 0.61 -12.86
N ILE A 71 -1.09 1.73 -12.75
CA ILE A 71 -2.52 1.79 -13.05
C ILE A 71 -2.77 1.49 -14.54
N LEU A 72 -1.99 2.13 -15.42
CA LEU A 72 -2.14 1.89 -16.86
C LEU A 72 -1.82 0.45 -17.23
N ARG A 73 -0.82 -0.14 -16.58
CA ARG A 73 -0.47 -1.54 -16.82
C ARG A 73 -1.61 -2.47 -16.42
N ALA A 74 -2.22 -2.21 -15.28
CA ALA A 74 -3.34 -3.02 -14.81
C ALA A 74 -4.54 -2.88 -15.75
N LEU A 75 -4.88 -1.64 -16.15
CA LEU A 75 -5.97 -1.40 -17.08
C LEU A 75 -5.69 -2.01 -18.44
N GLY A 76 -4.46 -1.88 -18.92
CA GLY A 76 -4.04 -2.47 -20.19
C GLY A 76 -4.16 -3.98 -20.20
N THR A 77 -3.78 -4.61 -19.10
CA THR A 77 -3.89 -6.05 -18.94
C THR A 77 -5.36 -6.48 -18.96
N ASP A 78 -6.20 -5.78 -18.21
CA ASP A 78 -7.63 -6.07 -18.19
C ASP A 78 -8.26 -5.89 -19.56
N TYR A 79 -7.91 -4.80 -20.22
CA TYR A 79 -8.44 -4.50 -21.54
C TYR A 79 -8.05 -5.57 -22.55
N ALA A 80 -6.78 -5.95 -22.57
CA ALA A 80 -6.29 -7.00 -23.46
C ALA A 80 -6.98 -8.32 -23.19
N HIS A 81 -7.20 -8.62 -21.91
CA HIS A 81 -7.89 -9.84 -21.52
C HIS A 81 -9.32 -9.88 -22.00
N LYS A 82 -10.02 -8.78 -21.85
CA LYS A 82 -11.40 -8.65 -22.34
C LYS A 82 -11.49 -8.77 -23.84
N GLN A 83 -10.55 -8.19 -24.56
CA GLN A 83 -10.54 -8.27 -26.00
C GLN A 83 -10.30 -9.70 -26.51
N LYS A 84 -9.50 -10.45 -25.81
CA LYS A 84 -9.24 -11.85 -26.19
C LYS A 84 -10.49 -12.72 -26.08
N LYS A 85 -11.40 -12.34 -25.21
CA LYS A 85 -12.65 -13.07 -25.02
C LYS A 85 -13.67 -12.75 -26.09
N GLY A 86 -13.56 -11.56 -26.63
CA GLY A 86 -14.43 -11.14 -27.71
C GLY A 86 -13.99 -11.73 -29.01
#